data_9a66925e5cfa114aae914f938cf9e8ac
#
_entry.id   9a66925e5cfa114aae914f938cf9e8ac
#
_cell.length_a   1.000
_cell.length_b   1.000
_cell.length_c   1.000
_cell.angle_alpha   90.00
_cell.angle_beta   90.00
_cell.angle_gamma   90.00
#
_symmetry.space_group_name_H-M   'P 1'
#
loop_
_entity.id
_entity.type
_entity.pdbx_description
1 polymer ?
#
loop_
_entity_poly.entity_id
_entity_poly.type
_entity_poly.pdbx_seq_one_letter_code
_entity_poly.pdbx_strand_id
1 'polypeptide(L)'
;RCRVTFCFSIYHIVMFIEEKKIDELIKISHIAGNEILRIYNTKITKKIKKDRSPVTNADIAANKIICREIRKLYPEIPVISEESKKVDLRKRKTFWLIDPLDGTKEFLKRNGEFTVNIALITNKKPIFGIIYMPINSIVYFTKNKKSYSGKVKSNGTLSKVKVIKTKKRK
;
A
#
# COMPACT_ATOMS: atom_id res chain seq x y z
N ARG A 1 14.57 -1.32 -40.98
CA ARG A 1 14.89 -1.03 -39.56
C ARG A 1 13.69 -1.42 -38.73
N CYS A 2 13.74 -2.63 -38.21
CA CYS A 2 12.67 -3.23 -37.39
C CYS A 2 12.70 -2.55 -36.01
N ARG A 3 11.67 -1.78 -35.66
CA ARG A 3 11.41 -1.36 -34.28
C ARG A 3 10.84 -2.58 -33.54
N VAL A 4 11.68 -3.24 -32.79
CA VAL A 4 11.22 -4.23 -31.81
C VAL A 4 10.50 -3.43 -30.72
N THR A 5 9.17 -3.33 -30.88
CA THR A 5 8.28 -2.85 -29.83
C THR A 5 8.28 -3.93 -28.76
N PHE A 6 8.98 -3.70 -27.66
CA PHE A 6 8.93 -4.52 -26.47
C PHE A 6 7.52 -4.44 -25.92
N CYS A 7 6.63 -5.28 -26.45
CA CYS A 7 5.35 -5.59 -25.84
C CYS A 7 5.65 -6.52 -24.65
N PHE A 8 6.15 -5.97 -23.55
CA PHE A 8 6.17 -6.67 -22.27
C PHE A 8 4.71 -6.95 -21.94
N SER A 9 4.28 -8.17 -22.26
CA SER A 9 2.96 -8.66 -21.93
C SER A 9 2.70 -8.42 -20.45
N ILE A 10 1.58 -7.77 -20.14
CA ILE A 10 1.07 -7.53 -18.79
C ILE A 10 1.08 -8.83 -17.95
N TYR A 11 1.03 -9.99 -18.57
CA TYR A 11 1.21 -11.30 -17.96
C TYR A 11 2.58 -11.47 -17.24
N HIS A 12 3.67 -10.88 -17.76
CA HIS A 12 4.98 -10.93 -17.09
C HIS A 12 5.04 -10.05 -15.85
N ILE A 13 4.37 -8.89 -15.86
CA ILE A 13 4.30 -8.00 -14.68
C ILE A 13 3.49 -8.66 -13.55
N VAL A 14 2.45 -9.41 -13.88
CA VAL A 14 1.57 -10.12 -12.92
C VAL A 14 2.26 -11.34 -12.32
N MET A 15 3.16 -11.99 -13.04
CA MET A 15 3.86 -13.19 -12.58
C MET A 15 5.04 -12.91 -11.65
N PHE A 16 5.55 -11.68 -11.59
CA PHE A 16 6.80 -11.37 -10.91
C PHE A 16 6.78 -10.10 -10.04
N ILE A 17 5.87 -10.03 -9.07
CA ILE A 17 6.34 -9.41 -7.83
C ILE A 17 7.21 -10.50 -7.18
N GLU A 18 8.52 -10.45 -7.46
CA GLU A 18 9.51 -11.34 -6.88
C GLU A 18 9.38 -11.33 -5.36
N GLU A 19 9.62 -12.46 -4.72
CA GLU A 19 9.50 -12.58 -3.26
C GLU A 19 10.26 -11.47 -2.52
N LYS A 20 11.47 -11.17 -2.99
CA LYS A 20 12.31 -10.09 -2.46
C LYS A 20 11.64 -8.71 -2.55
N LYS A 21 10.89 -8.45 -3.61
CA LYS A 21 10.15 -7.19 -3.78
C LYS A 21 8.90 -7.11 -2.89
N ILE A 22 8.28 -8.24 -2.55
CA ILE A 22 7.19 -8.28 -1.55
C ILE A 22 7.73 -7.84 -0.19
N ASP A 23 8.89 -8.35 0.22
CA ASP A 23 9.52 -7.96 1.48
C ASP A 23 9.88 -6.46 1.51
N GLU A 24 10.35 -5.91 0.39
CA GLU A 24 10.62 -4.48 0.25
C GLU A 24 9.33 -3.65 0.37
N LEU A 25 8.23 -4.06 -0.27
CA LEU A 25 6.94 -3.39 -0.15
C LEU A 25 6.37 -3.45 1.28
N ILE A 26 6.54 -4.58 1.98
CA ILE A 26 6.18 -4.71 3.39
C ILE A 26 7.03 -3.77 4.24
N LYS A 27 8.33 -3.69 3.97
CA LYS A 27 9.23 -2.76 4.66
C LYS A 27 8.86 -1.30 4.42
N ILE A 28 8.45 -0.94 3.21
CA ILE A 28 7.93 0.41 2.89
C ILE A 28 6.69 0.72 3.72
N SER A 29 5.74 -0.23 3.79
CA SER A 29 4.52 -0.08 4.61
C SER A 29 4.85 0.08 6.09
N HIS A 30 5.85 -0.67 6.59
CA HIS A 30 6.33 -0.58 7.97
C HIS A 30 6.97 0.78 8.28
N ILE A 31 7.83 1.29 7.38
CA ILE A 31 8.47 2.62 7.56
C ILE A 31 7.40 3.72 7.60
N ALA A 32 6.42 3.67 6.69
CA ALA A 32 5.30 4.60 6.68
C ALA A 32 4.46 4.48 7.95
N GLY A 33 4.16 3.26 8.40
CA GLY A 33 3.44 2.99 9.63
C GLY A 33 4.15 3.51 10.87
N ASN A 34 5.48 3.40 10.95
CA ASN A 34 6.27 3.95 12.04
C ASN A 34 6.19 5.48 12.07
N GLU A 35 6.20 6.14 10.92
CA GLU A 35 6.03 7.59 10.85
C GLU A 35 4.60 8.01 11.27
N ILE A 36 3.57 7.24 10.87
CA ILE A 36 2.20 7.43 11.36
C ILE A 36 2.15 7.30 12.88
N LEU A 37 2.75 6.26 13.47
CA LEU A 37 2.79 6.04 14.91
C LEU A 37 3.56 7.14 15.64
N ARG A 38 4.66 7.65 15.08
CA ARG A 38 5.38 8.78 15.62
C ARG A 38 4.48 10.01 15.74
N ILE A 39 3.71 10.32 14.69
CA ILE A 39 2.76 11.44 14.69
C ILE A 39 1.57 11.15 15.60
N TYR A 40 1.08 9.91 15.62
CA TYR A 40 0.01 9.46 16.51
C TYR A 40 0.32 9.74 17.99
N ASN A 41 1.56 9.57 18.39
CA ASN A 41 2.03 9.81 19.78
C ASN A 41 2.47 11.26 20.05
N THR A 42 2.35 12.15 19.06
CA THR A 42 2.75 13.56 19.19
C THR A 42 1.61 14.51 18.82
N LYS A 43 1.92 15.66 18.22
CA LYS A 43 0.93 16.65 17.80
C LYS A 43 0.36 16.29 16.42
N ILE A 44 -0.94 15.97 16.39
CA ILE A 44 -1.70 15.78 15.16
C ILE A 44 -2.22 17.13 14.67
N THR A 45 -1.94 17.46 13.41
CA THR A 45 -2.59 18.57 12.72
C THR A 45 -3.52 18.04 11.65
N LYS A 46 -4.73 18.61 11.54
CA LYS A 46 -5.74 18.17 10.57
C LYS A 46 -6.17 19.31 9.66
N LYS A 47 -6.52 18.98 8.43
CA LYS A 47 -7.21 19.83 7.47
C LYS A 47 -8.44 19.09 6.96
N ILE A 48 -9.43 19.83 6.49
CA ILE A 48 -10.63 19.25 5.87
C ILE A 48 -10.49 19.38 4.35
N LYS A 49 -10.61 18.27 3.65
CA LYS A 49 -10.62 18.24 2.18
C LYS A 49 -11.93 18.84 1.62
N LYS A 50 -11.99 19.11 0.32
CA LYS A 50 -13.20 19.65 -0.35
C LYS A 50 -14.41 18.71 -0.23
N ASP A 51 -14.19 17.40 -0.15
CA ASP A 51 -15.22 16.37 0.05
C ASP A 51 -15.60 16.16 1.52
N ARG A 52 -15.16 17.06 2.42
CA ARG A 52 -15.39 17.04 3.87
C ARG A 52 -14.68 15.91 4.63
N SER A 53 -13.85 15.11 3.97
CA SER A 53 -13.01 14.12 4.67
C SER A 53 -11.82 14.81 5.37
N PRO A 54 -11.38 14.31 6.53
CA PRO A 54 -10.18 14.81 7.19
C PRO A 54 -8.92 14.30 6.50
N VAL A 55 -7.86 15.10 6.52
CA VAL A 55 -6.48 14.71 6.21
C VAL A 55 -5.58 15.24 7.31
N THR A 56 -4.62 14.44 7.75
CA THR A 56 -3.67 14.83 8.79
C THR A 56 -2.24 14.92 8.26
N ASN A 57 -1.36 15.47 9.09
CA ASN A 57 0.08 15.45 8.83
C ASN A 57 0.63 14.01 8.72
N ALA A 58 -0.03 13.02 9.34
CA ALA A 58 0.34 11.61 9.22
C ALA A 58 0.06 11.05 7.83
N ASP A 59 -1.13 11.33 7.25
CA ASP A 59 -1.48 10.95 5.87
C ASP A 59 -0.44 11.49 4.88
N ILE A 60 -0.10 12.78 4.99
CA ILE A 60 0.85 13.45 4.11
C ILE A 60 2.26 12.86 4.23
N ALA A 61 2.72 12.62 5.46
CA ALA A 61 4.05 12.05 5.71
C ALA A 61 4.16 10.62 5.18
N ALA A 62 3.18 9.77 5.48
CA ALA A 62 3.11 8.39 4.98
C ALA A 62 3.04 8.35 3.45
N ASN A 63 2.19 9.19 2.85
CA ASN A 63 2.08 9.33 1.39
C ASN A 63 3.42 9.63 0.74
N LYS A 64 4.17 10.60 1.27
CA LYS A 64 5.48 10.99 0.75
C LYS A 64 6.47 9.84 0.78
N ILE A 65 6.50 9.06 1.87
CA ILE A 65 7.38 7.90 2.02
C ILE A 65 7.00 6.83 1.00
N ILE A 66 5.74 6.38 1.01
CA ILE A 66 5.28 5.25 0.17
C ILE A 66 5.46 5.58 -1.31
N CYS A 67 4.97 6.74 -1.75
CA CYS A 67 5.03 7.11 -3.17
C CYS A 67 6.46 7.27 -3.67
N ARG A 68 7.38 7.78 -2.84
CA ARG A 68 8.80 7.91 -3.19
C ARG A 68 9.45 6.54 -3.38
N GLU A 69 9.27 5.64 -2.43
CA GLU A 69 9.95 4.35 -2.46
C GLU A 69 9.36 3.40 -3.51
N ILE A 70 8.03 3.42 -3.72
CA ILE A 70 7.41 2.63 -4.81
C ILE A 70 7.86 3.12 -6.18
N ARG A 71 8.00 4.43 -6.41
CA ARG A 71 8.52 4.96 -7.69
C ARG A 71 9.97 4.56 -7.96
N LYS A 72 10.79 4.41 -6.93
CA LYS A 72 12.16 3.88 -7.07
C LYS A 72 12.15 2.38 -7.42
N LEU A 73 11.27 1.61 -6.76
CA LEU A 73 11.20 0.17 -6.92
C LEU A 73 10.55 -0.25 -8.26
N TYR A 74 9.61 0.57 -8.76
CA TYR A 74 8.83 0.34 -9.98
C TYR A 74 8.67 1.62 -10.80
N PRO A 75 9.75 2.17 -11.41
CA PRO A 75 9.71 3.45 -12.10
C PRO A 75 8.74 3.46 -13.30
N GLU A 76 8.52 2.30 -13.92
CA GLU A 76 7.64 2.13 -15.09
C GLU A 76 6.14 2.12 -14.74
N ILE A 77 5.78 1.91 -13.46
CA ILE A 77 4.39 1.77 -13.05
C ILE A 77 3.94 3.05 -12.34
N PRO A 78 2.95 3.76 -12.88
CA PRO A 78 2.42 4.96 -12.23
C PRO A 78 1.93 4.70 -10.81
N VAL A 79 2.18 5.65 -9.91
CA VAL A 79 1.70 5.63 -8.53
C VAL A 79 0.60 6.65 -8.37
N ILE A 80 -0.56 6.20 -7.93
CA ILE A 80 -1.76 6.98 -7.65
C ILE A 80 -2.06 6.82 -6.16
N SER A 81 -2.21 7.92 -5.47
CA SER A 81 -2.54 7.91 -4.04
C SER A 81 -3.79 8.73 -3.79
N GLU A 82 -4.52 8.39 -2.73
CA GLU A 82 -5.66 9.17 -2.24
C GLU A 82 -5.27 10.64 -1.99
N GLU A 83 -4.05 10.88 -1.51
CA GLU A 83 -3.52 12.22 -1.22
C GLU A 83 -2.90 12.91 -2.44
N SER A 84 -2.99 12.32 -3.63
CA SER A 84 -2.52 12.90 -4.87
C SER A 84 -3.62 13.69 -5.59
N LYS A 85 -3.21 14.57 -6.51
CA LYS A 85 -4.19 15.20 -7.42
C LYS A 85 -4.95 14.13 -8.19
N LYS A 86 -6.25 14.38 -8.44
CA LYS A 86 -7.10 13.47 -9.22
C LYS A 86 -6.45 13.16 -10.58
N VAL A 87 -6.22 11.88 -10.83
CA VAL A 87 -5.68 11.35 -12.09
C VAL A 87 -6.79 10.63 -12.82
N ASP A 88 -6.88 10.80 -14.14
CA ASP A 88 -7.85 10.05 -14.94
C ASP A 88 -7.43 8.58 -15.03
N LEU A 89 -8.06 7.74 -14.22
CA LEU A 89 -7.80 6.30 -14.12
C LEU A 89 -8.23 5.54 -15.38
N ARG A 90 -9.13 6.09 -16.19
CA ARG A 90 -9.67 5.42 -17.41
C ARG A 90 -8.57 5.16 -18.44
N LYS A 91 -7.53 6.00 -18.45
CA LYS A 91 -6.39 5.91 -19.37
C LYS A 91 -5.26 4.99 -18.88
N ARG A 92 -5.37 4.40 -17.70
CA ARG A 92 -4.31 3.60 -17.09
C ARG A 92 -4.72 2.14 -16.98
N LYS A 93 -3.96 1.26 -17.64
CA LYS A 93 -4.19 -0.19 -17.55
C LYS A 93 -3.61 -0.77 -16.26
N THR A 94 -2.41 -0.31 -15.87
CA THR A 94 -1.68 -0.78 -14.68
C THR A 94 -1.18 0.41 -13.87
N PHE A 95 -1.37 0.38 -12.54
CA PHE A 95 -0.90 1.43 -11.61
C PHE A 95 -0.90 0.92 -10.18
N TRP A 96 -0.04 1.50 -9.35
CA TRP A 96 -0.10 1.37 -7.90
C TRP A 96 -1.19 2.28 -7.34
N LEU A 97 -2.06 1.74 -6.50
CA LEU A 97 -3.08 2.49 -5.77
C LEU A 97 -2.71 2.47 -4.29
N ILE A 98 -2.60 3.66 -3.71
CA ILE A 98 -2.12 3.87 -2.34
C ILE A 98 -3.19 4.60 -1.54
N ASP A 99 -3.51 4.07 -0.37
CA ASP A 99 -4.15 4.80 0.71
C ASP A 99 -3.16 4.83 1.88
N PRO A 100 -2.53 5.98 2.13
CA PRO A 100 -1.43 6.07 3.10
C PRO A 100 -1.89 5.89 4.54
N LEU A 101 -3.14 6.26 4.86
CA LEU A 101 -3.75 6.14 6.17
C LEU A 101 -5.26 5.96 6.03
N ASP A 102 -5.69 4.72 5.82
CA ASP A 102 -7.11 4.36 5.86
C ASP A 102 -7.60 4.31 7.31
N GLY A 103 -8.72 4.98 7.57
CA GLY A 103 -9.24 5.17 8.91
C GLY A 103 -8.76 6.47 9.57
N THR A 104 -8.63 7.57 8.82
CA THR A 104 -8.21 8.89 9.35
C THR A 104 -9.12 9.39 10.49
N LYS A 105 -10.41 9.04 10.47
CA LYS A 105 -11.33 9.37 11.57
C LYS A 105 -11.00 8.60 12.83
N GLU A 106 -10.69 7.33 12.70
CA GLU A 106 -10.30 6.43 13.78
C GLU A 106 -8.92 6.82 14.34
N PHE A 107 -8.00 7.22 13.48
CA PHE A 107 -6.73 7.82 13.86
C PHE A 107 -6.91 9.07 14.74
N LEU A 108 -7.82 9.96 14.35
CA LEU A 108 -8.13 11.18 15.12
C LEU A 108 -8.80 10.87 16.46
N LYS A 109 -9.64 9.82 16.53
CA LYS A 109 -10.28 9.34 17.78
C LYS A 109 -9.32 8.56 18.67
N ARG A 110 -8.11 8.25 18.21
CA ARG A 110 -7.10 7.47 18.94
C ARG A 110 -7.55 6.06 19.36
N ASN A 111 -8.40 5.40 18.56
CA ASN A 111 -8.84 4.03 18.82
C ASN A 111 -7.91 2.95 18.24
N GLY A 112 -6.90 3.34 17.43
CA GLY A 112 -5.91 2.42 16.85
C GLY A 112 -6.37 1.66 15.62
N GLU A 113 -7.57 1.91 15.10
CA GLU A 113 -8.15 1.21 13.97
C GLU A 113 -7.84 1.92 12.65
N PHE A 114 -6.60 1.88 12.22
CA PHE A 114 -6.15 2.45 10.94
C PHE A 114 -5.10 1.57 10.28
N THR A 115 -4.99 1.68 8.96
CA THR A 115 -4.10 0.84 8.14
C THR A 115 -3.34 1.66 7.09
N VAL A 116 -2.26 1.07 6.58
CA VAL A 116 -1.56 1.49 5.36
C VAL A 116 -1.93 0.50 4.27
N ASN A 117 -2.50 0.97 3.17
CA ASN A 117 -2.96 0.12 2.08
C ASN A 117 -2.20 0.41 0.78
N ILE A 118 -1.65 -0.65 0.17
CA ILE A 118 -0.92 -0.60 -1.09
C ILE A 118 -1.48 -1.68 -2.01
N ALA A 119 -1.93 -1.33 -3.20
CA ALA A 119 -2.44 -2.28 -4.18
C ALA A 119 -1.84 -2.06 -5.57
N LEU A 120 -1.60 -3.15 -6.31
CA LEU A 120 -1.32 -3.09 -7.74
C LEU A 120 -2.60 -3.44 -8.50
N ILE A 121 -3.05 -2.51 -9.31
CA ILE A 121 -4.25 -2.63 -10.12
C ILE A 121 -3.84 -2.88 -11.58
N THR A 122 -4.45 -3.88 -12.22
CA THR A 122 -4.29 -4.14 -13.65
C THR A 122 -5.64 -4.45 -14.27
N ASN A 123 -5.98 -3.78 -15.38
CA ASN A 123 -7.26 -3.95 -16.06
C ASN A 123 -8.46 -3.83 -15.10
N LYS A 124 -8.43 -2.81 -14.23
CA LYS A 124 -9.46 -2.52 -13.22
C LYS A 124 -9.61 -3.61 -12.13
N LYS A 125 -8.68 -4.55 -12.02
CA LYS A 125 -8.69 -5.60 -11.00
C LYS A 125 -7.47 -5.50 -10.10
N PRO A 126 -7.61 -5.63 -8.78
CA PRO A 126 -6.48 -5.76 -7.87
C PRO A 126 -5.82 -7.13 -8.09
N ILE A 127 -4.53 -7.11 -8.37
CA ILE A 127 -3.75 -8.33 -8.62
C ILE A 127 -2.73 -8.61 -7.51
N PHE A 128 -2.42 -7.59 -6.74
CA PHE A 128 -1.58 -7.64 -5.55
C PHE A 128 -2.09 -6.63 -4.53
N GLY A 129 -1.93 -6.93 -3.24
CA GLY A 129 -2.28 -6.01 -2.16
C GLY A 129 -1.50 -6.26 -0.89
N ILE A 130 -1.27 -5.18 -0.15
CA ILE A 130 -0.77 -5.14 1.22
C ILE A 130 -1.72 -4.28 2.03
N ILE A 131 -2.08 -4.77 3.22
CA ILE A 131 -2.76 -4.03 4.28
C ILE A 131 -1.89 -4.17 5.52
N TYR A 132 -1.32 -3.09 5.99
CA TYR A 132 -0.48 -3.07 7.18
C TYR A 132 -1.17 -2.35 8.32
N MET A 133 -1.26 -2.98 9.49
CA MET A 133 -1.83 -2.46 10.73
C MET A 133 -0.68 -1.99 11.64
N PRO A 134 -0.35 -0.69 11.71
CA PRO A 134 0.82 -0.20 12.43
C PRO A 134 0.78 -0.51 13.94
N ILE A 135 -0.37 -0.34 14.60
CA ILE A 135 -0.54 -0.57 16.05
C ILE A 135 -0.16 -2.01 16.41
N ASN A 136 -0.56 -2.99 15.60
CA ASN A 136 -0.40 -4.40 15.92
C ASN A 136 0.85 -5.02 15.25
N SER A 137 1.51 -4.24 14.37
CA SER A 137 2.60 -4.72 13.50
C SER A 137 2.20 -5.95 12.68
N ILE A 138 0.93 -6.04 12.26
CA ILE A 138 0.39 -7.13 11.45
C ILE A 138 0.28 -6.66 10.01
N VAL A 139 0.68 -7.54 9.09
CA VAL A 139 0.52 -7.32 7.65
C VAL A 139 -0.31 -8.44 7.04
N TYR A 140 -1.22 -8.06 6.16
CA TYR A 140 -1.91 -8.96 5.23
C TYR A 140 -1.41 -8.66 3.83
N PHE A 141 -1.09 -9.69 3.06
CA PHE A 141 -0.57 -9.50 1.71
C PHE A 141 -0.92 -10.66 0.79
N THR A 142 -0.87 -10.40 -0.52
CA THR A 142 -1.05 -11.44 -1.53
C THR A 142 0.30 -11.91 -2.08
N LYS A 143 0.43 -13.22 -2.30
CA LYS A 143 1.55 -13.85 -2.97
C LYS A 143 1.03 -15.08 -3.70
N ASN A 144 1.38 -15.25 -4.99
CA ASN A 144 0.98 -16.40 -5.80
C ASN A 144 -0.54 -16.69 -5.74
N LYS A 145 -1.37 -15.64 -5.88
CA LYS A 145 -2.84 -15.71 -5.82
C LYS A 145 -3.41 -16.23 -4.49
N LYS A 146 -2.60 -16.28 -3.44
CA LYS A 146 -3.03 -16.64 -2.08
C LYS A 146 -2.87 -15.44 -1.17
N SER A 147 -3.67 -15.38 -0.11
CA SER A 147 -3.57 -14.36 0.93
C SER A 147 -2.81 -14.90 2.13
N TYR A 148 -1.97 -14.06 2.69
CA TYR A 148 -1.13 -14.36 3.85
C TYR A 148 -1.32 -13.30 4.91
N SER A 149 -1.10 -13.66 6.15
CA SER A 149 -0.86 -12.73 7.26
C SER A 149 0.49 -13.01 7.88
N GLY A 150 1.11 -11.99 8.43
CA GLY A 150 2.38 -12.10 9.14
C GLY A 150 2.56 -10.97 10.14
N LYS A 151 3.59 -11.11 10.98
CA LYS A 151 4.00 -10.06 11.91
C LYS A 151 5.29 -9.42 11.41
N VAL A 152 5.32 -8.10 11.39
CA VAL A 152 6.50 -7.32 11.01
C VAL A 152 7.29 -6.99 12.26
N LYS A 153 8.58 -7.31 12.28
CA LYS A 153 9.50 -6.98 13.37
C LYS A 153 9.92 -5.51 13.31
N SER A 154 10.53 -5.00 14.37
CA SER A 154 11.00 -3.60 14.45
C SER A 154 11.99 -3.21 13.35
N ASN A 155 12.76 -4.16 12.81
CA ASN A 155 13.66 -3.94 11.67
C ASN A 155 12.97 -4.04 10.30
N GLY A 156 11.63 -4.20 10.27
CA GLY A 156 10.85 -4.31 9.04
C GLY A 156 10.83 -5.73 8.42
N THR A 157 11.46 -6.73 9.04
CA THR A 157 11.43 -8.10 8.51
C THR A 157 10.14 -8.83 8.88
N LEU A 158 9.67 -9.67 7.96
CA LEU A 158 8.46 -10.47 8.13
C LEU A 158 8.73 -11.70 9.00
N SER A 159 7.75 -12.06 9.84
CA SER A 159 7.79 -13.24 10.68
C SER A 159 6.38 -13.81 10.91
N LYS A 160 6.29 -15.04 11.42
CA LYS A 160 5.03 -15.72 11.75
C LYS A 160 4.02 -15.75 10.60
N VAL A 161 4.51 -16.02 9.38
CA VAL A 161 3.68 -16.02 8.17
C VAL A 161 2.71 -17.19 8.19
N LYS A 162 1.43 -16.91 7.90
CA LYS A 162 0.36 -17.91 7.80
C LYS A 162 -0.45 -17.67 6.53
N VAL A 163 -0.87 -18.74 5.88
CA VAL A 163 -1.85 -18.68 4.78
C VAL A 163 -3.23 -18.42 5.35
N ILE A 164 -3.94 -17.46 4.78
CA ILE A 164 -5.34 -17.20 5.14
C ILE A 164 -6.21 -18.13 4.32
N LYS A 165 -6.95 -19.01 4.99
CA LYS A 165 -7.94 -19.91 4.37
C LYS A 165 -9.32 -19.30 4.52
N THR A 166 -10.03 -19.06 3.43
CA THR A 166 -11.46 -18.71 3.49
C THR A 166 -12.28 -19.97 3.70
N LYS A 167 -13.14 -19.98 4.72
CA LYS A 167 -14.17 -21.03 4.83
C LYS A 167 -15.26 -20.73 3.79
N LYS A 168 -15.60 -21.69 2.92
CA LYS A 168 -16.83 -21.58 2.14
C LYS A 168 -17.99 -21.48 3.14
N ARG A 169 -18.77 -20.41 3.08
CA ARG A 169 -20.08 -20.40 3.74
C ARG A 169 -20.93 -21.47 3.03
N LYS A 170 -21.43 -22.45 3.81
CA LYS A 170 -22.47 -23.35 3.37
C LYS A 170 -23.74 -22.56 3.11
#